data_45ac43602cb65c310d5b1bb183320c70
#
_entry.id   45ac43602cb65c310d5b1bb183320c70
#
_cell.length_a   1.000
_cell.length_b   1.000
_cell.length_c   1.000
_cell.angle_alpha   90.00
_cell.angle_beta   90.00
_cell.angle_gamma   90.00
#
_symmetry.space_group_name_H-M   'P 1'
#
loop_
_entity.id
_entity.type
_entity.pdbx_description
1 polymer ?
#
loop_
_entity_poly.entity_id
_entity_poly.type
_entity_poly.pdbx_seq_one_letter_code
_entity_poly.pdbx_strand_id
1 'polypeptide(L)'
;MNTNEPAQQASVQDILDWIIEADIAAMQHEMKRGNLSSEVLVTVYLERIRQLDGLLHAVLELNPDALAVARMLDRERESGGLRGPLHGIPVLVKDNIATADKLHTSAGALALAEAYASEDAVVITRLRAAGAVILGKTNMTEWANFMSGSMWAGYSSRGGLVLNPYGPGELFVGGSSSGSAAAVAANLTAAALGTETSGSIISPAAQNSLVGIKPTWGLVSRTGIIPGIGSQDTAGPLSRTVKDAALLLGVIAGSGEPLPAAAGSAAAADYCVHLHSGFVRSKRIGIPRFYYSELDDEALLVMEAAIADLKELGAEIIDHIELPGQHAEWNPAVLQYEFKRGLNAYLAGLPESAPVHSLQELIDFNRQHSGTALKYGQDTLEWLNVSGDGITEEAYLEQLALSRSLAGAQGIDYALEHYGLHAILLPGCMGADLAARAGYPLVTVPAGYTANGIIAPGGYVTKGPQGITFCASAFSEPLLLGIAYDFEQATRHRVAPVLEPGGFASAT
;
A
#
# COMPACT_ATOMS: atom_id res chain seq x y z
N MET A 1 -20.98 51.74 12.39
CA MET A 1 -19.56 51.39 12.36
C MET A 1 -19.48 49.87 12.20
N ASN A 2 -19.38 49.39 10.99
CA ASN A 2 -19.18 47.94 10.70
C ASN A 2 -17.70 47.76 10.51
N THR A 3 -17.03 47.26 11.52
CA THR A 3 -15.65 46.78 11.38
C THR A 3 -15.69 45.34 10.86
N ASN A 4 -15.73 45.15 9.53
CA ASN A 4 -15.33 43.90 8.93
C ASN A 4 -13.80 43.83 9.06
N GLU A 5 -13.30 43.31 10.15
CA GLU A 5 -11.92 42.81 10.15
C GLU A 5 -11.89 41.58 9.23
N PRO A 6 -10.98 41.51 8.24
CA PRO A 6 -10.79 40.33 7.44
C PRO A 6 -10.42 39.18 8.38
N ALA A 7 -11.08 38.04 8.24
CA ALA A 7 -10.71 36.84 8.94
C ALA A 7 -9.21 36.61 8.75
N GLN A 8 -8.47 36.58 9.87
CA GLN A 8 -7.02 36.43 9.86
C GLN A 8 -6.71 35.12 9.14
N GLN A 9 -6.07 35.17 7.99
CA GLN A 9 -5.64 33.96 7.30
C GLN A 9 -4.70 33.17 8.25
N ALA A 10 -5.02 31.87 8.47
CA ALA A 10 -4.20 31.01 9.28
C ALA A 10 -2.75 31.02 8.78
N SER A 11 -1.80 31.07 9.68
CA SER A 11 -0.38 30.99 9.33
C SER A 11 -0.04 29.61 8.77
N VAL A 12 1.05 29.50 8.03
CA VAL A 12 1.54 28.19 7.54
C VAL A 12 1.76 27.23 8.71
N GLN A 13 2.19 27.74 9.90
CA GLN A 13 2.37 26.94 11.10
C GLN A 13 1.05 26.39 11.64
N ASP A 14 0.01 27.23 11.69
CA ASP A 14 -1.33 26.76 12.15
C ASP A 14 -1.87 25.65 11.26
N ILE A 15 -1.60 25.72 9.95
CA ILE A 15 -2.02 24.69 8.99
C ILE A 15 -1.13 23.44 9.12
N LEU A 16 0.18 23.58 9.37
CA LEU A 16 1.09 22.48 9.66
C LEU A 16 0.62 21.65 10.86
N ASP A 17 0.15 22.31 11.90
CA ASP A 17 -0.38 21.62 13.09
C ASP A 17 -1.76 21.00 12.80
N TRP A 18 -2.60 21.68 12.02
CA TRP A 18 -3.94 21.22 11.68
C TRP A 18 -3.96 19.99 10.76
N ILE A 19 -3.01 19.87 9.81
CA ILE A 19 -3.02 18.74 8.87
C ILE A 19 -2.65 17.40 9.52
N ILE A 20 -2.10 17.42 10.75
CA ILE A 20 -1.79 16.20 11.49
C ILE A 20 -3.09 15.45 11.73
N GLU A 21 -3.19 14.23 11.20
CA GLU A 21 -4.36 13.35 11.24
C GLU A 21 -5.63 13.91 10.53
N ALA A 22 -5.54 15.04 9.81
CA ALA A 22 -6.67 15.51 9.01
C ALA A 22 -6.99 14.51 7.90
N ASP A 23 -8.27 14.13 7.77
CA ASP A 23 -8.77 13.29 6.69
C ASP A 23 -9.08 14.10 5.43
N ILE A 24 -9.27 13.43 4.29
CA ILE A 24 -9.59 14.07 3.01
C ILE A 24 -10.90 14.86 3.10
N ALA A 25 -11.88 14.37 3.88
CA ALA A 25 -13.16 15.06 4.03
C ALA A 25 -13.01 16.40 4.76
N ALA A 26 -12.18 16.45 5.81
CA ALA A 26 -11.84 17.69 6.52
C ALA A 26 -11.11 18.67 5.60
N MET A 27 -10.13 18.20 4.81
CA MET A 27 -9.41 19.01 3.83
C MET A 27 -10.38 19.62 2.80
N GLN A 28 -11.27 18.81 2.22
CA GLN A 28 -12.29 19.28 1.28
C GLN A 28 -13.29 20.26 1.92
N HIS A 29 -13.65 20.04 3.18
CA HIS A 29 -14.52 20.93 3.93
C HIS A 29 -13.91 22.33 4.07
N GLU A 30 -12.63 22.41 4.48
CA GLU A 30 -11.92 23.70 4.65
C GLU A 30 -11.68 24.40 3.29
N MET A 31 -11.39 23.63 2.22
CA MET A 31 -11.30 24.17 0.87
C MET A 31 -12.66 24.74 0.39
N LYS A 32 -13.76 24.06 0.67
CA LYS A 32 -15.12 24.54 0.34
C LYS A 32 -15.47 25.84 1.07
N ARG A 33 -14.96 26.03 2.29
CA ARG A 33 -15.15 27.26 3.07
C ARG A 33 -14.22 28.40 2.66
N GLY A 34 -13.21 28.13 1.81
CA GLY A 34 -12.20 29.09 1.42
C GLY A 34 -11.11 29.32 2.48
N ASN A 35 -11.04 28.49 3.53
CA ASN A 35 -10.01 28.56 4.56
C ASN A 35 -8.72 27.86 4.17
N LEU A 36 -8.78 26.99 3.16
CA LEU A 36 -7.66 26.20 2.63
C LEU A 36 -7.70 26.24 1.10
N SER A 37 -6.54 26.20 0.45
CA SER A 37 -6.43 25.96 -0.98
C SER A 37 -5.55 24.74 -1.26
N SER A 38 -5.62 24.20 -2.47
CA SER A 38 -4.73 23.11 -2.91
C SER A 38 -3.27 23.54 -2.87
N GLU A 39 -2.98 24.81 -3.29
CA GLU A 39 -1.63 25.36 -3.23
C GLU A 39 -1.09 25.40 -1.80
N VAL A 40 -1.88 25.89 -0.84
CA VAL A 40 -1.49 25.92 0.58
C VAL A 40 -1.28 24.50 1.11
N LEU A 41 -2.17 23.58 0.82
CA LEU A 41 -2.07 22.20 1.26
C LEU A 41 -0.80 21.52 0.73
N VAL A 42 -0.50 21.67 -0.56
CA VAL A 42 0.74 21.15 -1.18
C VAL A 42 1.96 21.80 -0.54
N THR A 43 1.95 23.12 -0.34
CA THR A 43 3.07 23.85 0.30
C THR A 43 3.37 23.30 1.68
N VAL A 44 2.34 23.05 2.49
CA VAL A 44 2.47 22.54 3.85
C VAL A 44 3.02 21.12 3.86
N TYR A 45 2.56 20.23 2.98
CA TYR A 45 3.12 18.88 2.87
C TYR A 45 4.57 18.87 2.38
N LEU A 46 4.94 19.73 1.41
CA LEU A 46 6.33 19.89 0.97
C LEU A 46 7.23 20.37 2.12
N GLU A 47 6.75 21.30 2.95
CA GLU A 47 7.50 21.75 4.12
C GLU A 47 7.68 20.65 5.17
N ARG A 48 6.65 19.84 5.44
CA ARG A 48 6.78 18.68 6.33
C ARG A 48 7.77 17.64 5.81
N ILE A 49 7.74 17.35 4.51
CA ILE A 49 8.71 16.45 3.87
C ILE A 49 10.13 17.01 4.08
N ARG A 50 10.34 18.31 3.82
CA ARG A 50 11.64 18.95 4.05
C ARG A 50 12.13 18.85 5.50
N GLN A 51 11.23 18.92 6.47
CA GLN A 51 11.57 18.85 7.91
C GLN A 51 11.87 17.43 8.39
N LEU A 52 11.18 16.43 7.89
CA LEU A 52 11.13 15.09 8.49
C LEU A 52 11.73 13.99 7.61
N ASP A 53 11.68 14.13 6.28
CA ASP A 53 12.03 13.02 5.40
C ASP A 53 13.54 12.75 5.32
N GLY A 54 14.37 13.70 5.70
CA GLY A 54 15.80 13.47 5.92
C GLY A 54 16.10 12.40 6.98
N LEU A 55 15.15 12.17 7.91
CA LEU A 55 15.19 11.06 8.86
C LEU A 55 14.57 9.79 8.29
N LEU A 56 13.43 9.90 7.61
CA LEU A 56 12.57 8.76 7.28
C LEU A 56 12.93 8.07 5.96
N HIS A 57 13.48 8.83 5.01
CA HIS A 57 13.78 8.36 3.65
C HIS A 57 12.56 7.74 2.93
N ALA A 58 11.36 8.25 3.26
CA ALA A 58 10.10 7.75 2.74
C ALA A 58 9.79 8.27 1.33
N VAL A 59 10.23 9.50 1.03
CA VAL A 59 10.02 10.17 -0.26
C VAL A 59 11.29 10.10 -1.08
N LEU A 60 11.21 9.46 -2.24
CA LEU A 60 12.37 9.27 -3.13
C LEU A 60 12.59 10.47 -4.03
N GLU A 61 11.49 11.09 -4.50
CA GLU A 61 11.52 12.21 -5.44
C GLU A 61 10.25 13.05 -5.34
N LEU A 62 10.39 14.37 -5.37
CA LEU A 62 9.27 15.31 -5.35
C LEU A 62 8.93 15.79 -6.76
N ASN A 63 7.63 15.93 -7.05
CA ASN A 63 7.17 16.46 -8.32
C ASN A 63 7.41 17.98 -8.41
N PRO A 64 8.29 18.46 -9.29
CA PRO A 64 8.59 19.88 -9.42
C PRO A 64 7.39 20.71 -9.89
N ASP A 65 6.38 20.07 -10.50
CA ASP A 65 5.19 20.73 -11.01
C ASP A 65 4.01 20.68 -10.02
N ALA A 66 4.15 20.08 -8.84
CA ALA A 66 3.06 19.87 -7.87
C ALA A 66 2.35 21.19 -7.50
N LEU A 67 3.09 22.27 -7.22
CA LEU A 67 2.52 23.58 -6.91
C LEU A 67 1.80 24.21 -8.11
N ALA A 68 2.33 24.05 -9.32
CA ALA A 68 1.68 24.56 -10.53
C ALA A 68 0.35 23.86 -10.80
N VAL A 69 0.31 22.53 -10.58
CA VAL A 69 -0.92 21.71 -10.67
C VAL A 69 -1.92 22.14 -9.59
N ALA A 70 -1.49 22.32 -8.35
CA ALA A 70 -2.35 22.76 -7.26
C ALA A 70 -3.02 24.12 -7.57
N ARG A 71 -2.27 25.11 -8.03
CA ARG A 71 -2.80 26.41 -8.46
C ARG A 71 -3.80 26.30 -9.62
N MET A 72 -3.58 25.39 -10.54
CA MET A 72 -4.52 25.12 -11.63
C MET A 72 -5.84 24.59 -11.07
N LEU A 73 -5.79 23.63 -10.16
CA LEU A 73 -6.96 23.04 -9.53
C LEU A 73 -7.72 24.05 -8.64
N ASP A 74 -7.03 24.97 -7.97
CA ASP A 74 -7.68 26.03 -7.22
C ASP A 74 -8.51 26.93 -8.15
N ARG A 75 -7.94 27.34 -9.32
CA ARG A 75 -8.72 28.09 -10.34
C ARG A 75 -9.90 27.33 -10.91
N GLU A 76 -9.77 26.00 -11.11
CA GLU A 76 -10.89 25.16 -11.51
C GLU A 76 -11.98 25.14 -10.44
N ARG A 77 -11.61 25.02 -9.15
CA ARG A 77 -12.55 25.08 -8.02
C ARG A 77 -13.31 26.41 -7.98
N GLU A 78 -12.60 27.54 -8.13
CA GLU A 78 -13.21 28.88 -8.17
C GLU A 78 -14.21 29.03 -9.32
N SER A 79 -13.96 28.39 -10.47
CA SER A 79 -14.87 28.40 -11.62
C SER A 79 -16.01 27.36 -11.52
N GLY A 80 -16.08 26.59 -10.42
CA GLY A 80 -17.08 25.54 -10.21
C GLY A 80 -16.74 24.19 -10.86
N GLY A 81 -15.52 24.00 -11.36
CA GLY A 81 -15.04 22.81 -12.05
C GLY A 81 -14.47 21.72 -11.13
N LEU A 82 -15.21 21.29 -10.11
CA LEU A 82 -14.75 20.20 -9.23
C LEU A 82 -14.75 18.85 -9.96
N ARG A 83 -13.61 18.15 -9.91
CA ARG A 83 -13.44 16.84 -10.57
C ARG A 83 -13.87 15.65 -9.69
N GLY A 84 -14.00 15.84 -8.37
CA GLY A 84 -14.38 14.77 -7.44
C GLY A 84 -13.81 14.98 -6.03
N PRO A 85 -13.91 13.97 -5.16
CA PRO A 85 -13.47 14.08 -3.75
C PRO A 85 -11.96 14.24 -3.58
N LEU A 86 -11.16 13.89 -4.58
CA LEU A 86 -9.69 14.07 -4.56
C LEU A 86 -9.23 15.37 -5.20
N HIS A 87 -10.13 16.26 -5.63
CA HIS A 87 -9.76 17.52 -6.29
C HIS A 87 -8.89 18.40 -5.39
N GLY A 88 -7.63 18.58 -5.77
CA GLY A 88 -6.62 19.36 -5.05
C GLY A 88 -5.95 18.62 -3.88
N ILE A 89 -6.22 17.33 -3.69
CA ILE A 89 -5.63 16.51 -2.62
C ILE A 89 -4.26 15.97 -3.06
N PRO A 90 -3.18 16.19 -2.29
CA PRO A 90 -1.86 15.64 -2.56
C PRO A 90 -1.79 14.14 -2.26
N VAL A 91 -1.25 13.37 -3.21
CA VAL A 91 -1.07 11.93 -3.13
C VAL A 91 0.36 11.57 -3.53
N LEU A 92 1.04 10.75 -2.73
CA LEU A 92 2.31 10.13 -3.11
C LEU A 92 2.08 8.76 -3.76
N VAL A 93 2.98 8.37 -4.66
CA VAL A 93 2.85 7.10 -5.37
C VAL A 93 4.16 6.31 -5.32
N LYS A 94 4.06 4.99 -5.15
CA LYS A 94 5.21 4.09 -5.08
C LYS A 94 6.04 4.16 -6.36
N ASP A 95 7.35 4.09 -6.25
CA ASP A 95 8.31 4.32 -7.33
C ASP A 95 8.26 3.29 -8.48
N ASN A 96 7.51 2.21 -8.34
CA ASN A 96 7.26 1.29 -9.45
C ASN A 96 6.00 1.62 -10.27
N ILE A 97 5.27 2.71 -9.94
CA ILE A 97 4.08 3.18 -10.67
C ILE A 97 4.49 4.30 -11.62
N ALA A 98 4.32 4.09 -12.92
CA ALA A 98 4.74 5.04 -13.96
C ALA A 98 3.96 6.35 -13.90
N THR A 99 4.69 7.47 -14.03
CA THR A 99 4.14 8.83 -14.19
C THR A 99 4.78 9.48 -15.40
N ALA A 100 3.98 9.93 -16.38
CA ALA A 100 4.45 10.61 -17.59
C ALA A 100 4.63 12.11 -17.31
N ASP A 101 5.56 12.42 -16.43
CA ASP A 101 5.92 13.78 -16.03
C ASP A 101 7.45 13.88 -15.79
N LYS A 102 7.88 14.76 -14.90
CA LYS A 102 9.30 14.95 -14.58
C LYS A 102 9.83 14.02 -13.49
N LEU A 103 9.01 13.05 -13.06
CA LEU A 103 9.40 12.05 -12.07
C LEU A 103 9.94 10.79 -12.74
N HIS A 104 10.96 10.20 -12.16
CA HIS A 104 11.49 8.91 -12.60
C HIS A 104 10.63 7.75 -12.10
N THR A 105 10.77 6.59 -12.73
CA THR A 105 10.11 5.34 -12.31
C THR A 105 11.14 4.24 -12.31
N SER A 106 11.58 3.82 -11.12
CA SER A 106 12.78 2.99 -10.99
C SER A 106 12.63 1.70 -10.18
N ALA A 107 11.49 1.46 -9.54
CA ALA A 107 11.34 0.37 -8.56
C ALA A 107 12.43 0.40 -7.47
N GLY A 108 12.93 1.57 -7.10
CA GLY A 108 14.01 1.78 -6.14
C GLY A 108 15.40 1.43 -6.66
N ALA A 109 15.54 0.98 -7.91
CA ALA A 109 16.79 0.47 -8.45
C ALA A 109 17.70 1.56 -9.03
N LEU A 110 18.98 1.48 -8.71
CA LEU A 110 20.01 2.36 -9.27
C LEU A 110 20.03 2.31 -10.81
N ALA A 111 19.83 1.13 -11.39
CA ALA A 111 19.84 0.94 -12.85
C ALA A 111 18.76 1.75 -13.58
N LEU A 112 17.67 2.10 -12.91
CA LEU A 112 16.57 2.88 -13.47
C LEU A 112 16.44 4.27 -12.84
N ALA A 113 17.48 4.77 -12.15
CA ALA A 113 17.43 6.05 -11.45
C ALA A 113 17.10 7.26 -12.34
N GLU A 114 17.45 7.18 -13.65
CA GLU A 114 17.19 8.21 -14.65
C GLU A 114 16.08 7.81 -15.65
N ALA A 115 15.29 6.75 -15.34
CA ALA A 115 14.28 6.26 -16.26
C ALA A 115 12.96 7.04 -16.14
N TYR A 116 12.56 7.68 -17.24
CA TYR A 116 11.25 8.35 -17.37
C TYR A 116 10.25 7.43 -18.06
N ALA A 117 9.02 7.43 -17.58
CA ALA A 117 7.92 6.75 -18.26
C ALA A 117 7.36 7.63 -19.38
N SER A 118 7.05 7.02 -20.53
CA SER A 118 6.42 7.73 -21.66
C SER A 118 4.92 7.94 -21.49
N GLU A 119 4.28 7.13 -20.63
CA GLU A 119 2.85 7.16 -20.36
C GLU A 119 2.58 7.03 -18.88
N ASP A 120 1.50 7.65 -18.40
CA ASP A 120 1.01 7.44 -17.05
C ASP A 120 0.49 5.99 -16.90
N ALA A 121 0.76 5.38 -15.76
CA ALA A 121 0.00 4.20 -15.36
C ALA A 121 -1.51 4.53 -15.30
N VAL A 122 -2.36 3.56 -15.63
CA VAL A 122 -3.83 3.78 -15.64
C VAL A 122 -4.33 4.35 -14.30
N VAL A 123 -3.77 3.90 -13.17
CA VAL A 123 -4.11 4.44 -11.85
C VAL A 123 -3.72 5.92 -11.69
N ILE A 124 -2.64 6.36 -12.31
CA ILE A 124 -2.19 7.77 -12.31
C ILE A 124 -3.10 8.62 -13.18
N THR A 125 -3.44 8.14 -14.38
CA THR A 125 -4.42 8.81 -15.26
C THR A 125 -5.73 9.06 -14.52
N ARG A 126 -6.21 8.10 -13.76
CA ARG A 126 -7.46 8.21 -12.96
C ARG A 126 -7.32 9.19 -11.79
N LEU A 127 -6.21 9.14 -11.05
CA LEU A 127 -5.94 10.11 -9.98
C LEU A 127 -5.92 11.55 -10.53
N ARG A 128 -5.23 11.79 -11.65
CA ARG A 128 -5.19 13.11 -12.29
C ARG A 128 -6.58 13.53 -12.80
N ALA A 129 -7.34 12.62 -13.38
CA ALA A 129 -8.71 12.87 -13.81
C ALA A 129 -9.64 13.25 -12.64
N ALA A 130 -9.44 12.64 -11.46
CA ALA A 130 -10.14 12.98 -10.23
C ALA A 130 -9.63 14.26 -9.54
N GLY A 131 -8.60 14.91 -10.10
CA GLY A 131 -8.02 16.14 -9.59
C GLY A 131 -7.03 15.94 -8.44
N ALA A 132 -6.50 14.76 -8.22
CA ALA A 132 -5.42 14.57 -7.26
C ALA A 132 -4.12 15.24 -7.74
N VAL A 133 -3.34 15.78 -6.81
CA VAL A 133 -1.99 16.30 -7.07
C VAL A 133 -0.98 15.19 -6.79
N ILE A 134 -0.30 14.69 -7.82
CA ILE A 134 0.81 13.76 -7.63
C ILE A 134 1.98 14.52 -7.03
N LEU A 135 2.21 14.32 -5.73
CA LEU A 135 3.19 15.05 -4.94
C LEU A 135 4.63 14.58 -5.20
N GLY A 136 4.79 13.28 -5.51
CA GLY A 136 6.09 12.68 -5.76
C GLY A 136 6.06 11.15 -5.73
N LYS A 137 7.26 10.56 -5.75
CA LYS A 137 7.50 9.12 -5.66
C LYS A 137 7.92 8.73 -4.25
N THR A 138 7.39 7.63 -3.74
CA THR A 138 7.84 7.06 -2.47
C THR A 138 8.90 6.01 -2.69
N ASN A 139 9.85 5.95 -1.76
CA ASN A 139 10.83 4.88 -1.67
C ASN A 139 10.13 3.52 -1.40
N MET A 140 10.82 2.44 -1.71
CA MET A 140 10.25 1.09 -1.61
C MET A 140 11.36 0.06 -1.37
N THR A 141 11.00 -1.15 -1.00
CA THR A 141 11.96 -2.26 -1.10
C THR A 141 12.24 -2.52 -2.56
N GLU A 142 13.50 -2.47 -2.93
CA GLU A 142 13.95 -2.58 -4.32
C GLU A 142 13.40 -3.80 -5.03
N TRP A 143 12.91 -3.62 -6.26
CA TRP A 143 12.24 -4.65 -7.06
C TRP A 143 11.09 -5.37 -6.32
N ALA A 144 10.34 -4.61 -5.49
CA ALA A 144 9.24 -5.15 -4.69
C ALA A 144 9.62 -6.36 -3.80
N ASN A 145 10.87 -6.36 -3.29
CA ASN A 145 11.48 -7.41 -2.46
C ASN A 145 11.97 -8.64 -3.25
N PHE A 146 12.11 -8.55 -4.57
CA PHE A 146 12.67 -9.63 -5.39
C PHE A 146 14.18 -9.51 -5.64
N MET A 147 14.86 -8.57 -5.01
CA MET A 147 16.32 -8.37 -5.19
C MET A 147 17.13 -9.48 -4.52
N SER A 148 16.91 -9.72 -3.23
CA SER A 148 17.68 -10.67 -2.42
C SER A 148 16.88 -11.16 -1.21
N GLY A 149 17.05 -12.44 -0.86
CA GLY A 149 16.46 -13.04 0.33
C GLY A 149 16.97 -12.46 1.66
N SER A 150 18.11 -11.77 1.66
CA SER A 150 18.69 -11.10 2.84
C SER A 150 18.39 -9.60 2.91
N MET A 151 17.69 -9.04 1.93
CA MET A 151 17.37 -7.61 1.89
C MET A 151 16.38 -7.22 2.98
N TRP A 152 16.70 -6.14 3.70
CA TRP A 152 15.74 -5.53 4.61
C TRP A 152 14.60 -4.87 3.84
N ALA A 153 13.35 -5.13 4.26
CA ALA A 153 12.21 -4.41 3.74
C ALA A 153 12.39 -2.90 3.98
N GLY A 154 12.06 -2.12 2.94
CA GLY A 154 12.26 -0.67 2.93
C GLY A 154 13.61 -0.21 2.37
N TYR A 155 14.54 -1.11 2.08
CA TYR A 155 15.80 -0.72 1.46
C TYR A 155 15.71 -0.68 -0.07
N SER A 156 16.31 0.37 -0.64
CA SER A 156 16.59 0.45 -2.07
C SER A 156 17.97 1.05 -2.32
N SER A 157 18.62 0.65 -3.41
CA SER A 157 19.93 1.19 -3.80
C SER A 157 19.85 2.66 -4.21
N ARG A 158 18.68 3.14 -4.65
CA ARG A 158 18.41 4.54 -5.01
C ARG A 158 18.14 5.42 -3.79
N GLY A 159 17.35 4.95 -2.82
CA GLY A 159 16.81 5.77 -1.73
C GLY A 159 17.30 5.40 -0.32
N GLY A 160 18.10 4.35 -0.17
CA GLY A 160 18.50 3.85 1.15
C GLY A 160 17.36 3.16 1.89
N LEU A 161 17.47 3.06 3.21
CA LEU A 161 16.51 2.38 4.08
C LEU A 161 15.43 3.35 4.57
N VAL A 162 14.18 3.05 4.28
CA VAL A 162 13.00 3.72 4.88
C VAL A 162 12.91 3.37 6.35
N LEU A 163 12.73 4.36 7.21
CA LEU A 163 12.58 4.16 8.65
C LEU A 163 11.12 4.28 9.08
N ASN A 164 10.72 3.45 10.05
CA ASN A 164 9.38 3.48 10.62
C ASN A 164 9.20 4.74 11.49
N PRO A 165 8.20 5.60 11.24
CA PRO A 165 8.02 6.85 11.98
C PRO A 165 7.66 6.66 13.46
N TYR A 166 7.21 5.47 13.88
CA TYR A 166 6.93 5.16 15.29
C TYR A 166 8.17 4.79 16.12
N GLY A 167 9.29 4.53 15.47
CA GLY A 167 10.58 4.21 16.07
C GLY A 167 11.66 4.14 15.01
N PRO A 168 12.13 5.31 14.49
CA PRO A 168 13.13 5.35 13.43
C PRO A 168 14.41 4.63 13.83
N GLY A 169 14.83 3.64 13.02
CA GLY A 169 16.01 2.80 13.28
C GLY A 169 15.80 1.67 14.29
N GLU A 170 14.68 1.65 15.02
CA GLU A 170 14.36 0.62 16.00
C GLU A 170 13.25 -0.32 15.55
N LEU A 171 12.28 0.20 14.78
CA LEU A 171 11.12 -0.56 14.35
C LEU A 171 11.19 -0.92 12.87
N PHE A 172 10.68 -2.09 12.55
CA PHE A 172 10.53 -2.56 11.18
C PHE A 172 9.45 -1.73 10.45
N VAL A 173 9.74 -1.32 9.22
CA VAL A 173 8.82 -0.45 8.47
C VAL A 173 7.81 -1.21 7.63
N GLY A 174 8.02 -2.53 7.44
CA GLY A 174 7.26 -3.31 6.47
C GLY A 174 7.68 -3.01 5.03
N GLY A 175 7.15 -3.77 4.10
CA GLY A 175 7.46 -3.61 2.67
C GLY A 175 6.58 -4.52 1.80
N SER A 176 6.70 -4.25 0.50
CA SER A 176 7.62 -3.38 -0.24
C SER A 176 7.14 -1.93 -0.42
N SER A 177 5.90 -1.55 -0.06
CA SER A 177 5.41 -0.15 -0.14
C SER A 177 5.80 0.67 1.10
N SER A 178 7.04 0.53 1.54
CA SER A 178 7.56 1.07 2.80
C SER A 178 7.48 2.59 2.88
N GLY A 179 7.96 3.29 1.85
CA GLY A 179 7.91 4.75 1.80
C GLY A 179 6.48 5.29 1.71
N SER A 180 5.57 4.60 0.98
CA SER A 180 4.15 4.98 0.93
C SER A 180 3.52 4.94 2.32
N ALA A 181 3.78 3.88 3.09
CA ALA A 181 3.26 3.75 4.44
C ALA A 181 3.91 4.76 5.40
N ALA A 182 5.25 4.84 5.43
CA ALA A 182 5.94 5.76 6.33
C ALA A 182 5.55 7.23 6.08
N ALA A 183 5.41 7.64 4.81
CA ALA A 183 4.99 8.99 4.44
C ALA A 183 3.57 9.32 4.92
N VAL A 184 2.61 8.40 4.74
CA VAL A 184 1.23 8.59 5.22
C VAL A 184 1.19 8.62 6.75
N ALA A 185 1.90 7.70 7.41
CA ALA A 185 1.94 7.62 8.86
C ALA A 185 2.53 8.87 9.51
N ALA A 186 3.58 9.44 8.90
CA ALA A 186 4.24 10.68 9.34
C ALA A 186 3.50 11.96 8.92
N ASN A 187 2.34 11.86 8.29
CA ASN A 187 1.59 13.01 7.75
C ASN A 187 2.39 13.82 6.73
N LEU A 188 3.17 13.16 5.85
CA LEU A 188 3.89 13.79 4.73
C LEU A 188 3.02 13.90 3.46
N THR A 189 1.84 13.32 3.47
CA THR A 189 0.84 13.34 2.41
C THR A 189 -0.55 13.02 2.97
N ALA A 190 -1.61 13.34 2.23
CA ALA A 190 -2.97 12.96 2.62
C ALA A 190 -3.17 11.44 2.54
N ALA A 191 -2.69 10.81 1.45
CA ALA A 191 -2.76 9.39 1.21
C ALA A 191 -1.66 8.97 0.22
N ALA A 192 -1.46 7.66 0.02
CA ALA A 192 -0.52 7.15 -0.97
C ALA A 192 -1.06 5.92 -1.70
N LEU A 193 -0.51 5.64 -2.89
CA LEU A 193 -0.66 4.35 -3.54
C LEU A 193 0.57 3.48 -3.29
N GLY A 194 0.31 2.23 -2.97
CA GLY A 194 1.27 1.14 -2.96
C GLY A 194 0.98 0.11 -4.05
N THR A 195 1.81 -0.91 -4.10
CA THR A 195 1.58 -2.12 -4.90
C THR A 195 1.81 -3.35 -4.05
N GLU A 196 1.09 -4.41 -4.34
CA GLU A 196 1.25 -5.68 -3.65
C GLU A 196 1.24 -6.84 -4.62
N THR A 197 2.22 -7.71 -4.43
CA THR A 197 2.20 -9.07 -4.97
C THR A 197 1.68 -10.02 -3.89
N SER A 198 2.26 -9.92 -2.66
CA SER A 198 1.87 -10.68 -1.48
C SER A 198 2.35 -9.92 -0.23
N GLY A 199 1.44 -9.29 0.50
CA GLY A 199 1.73 -8.54 1.72
C GLY A 199 2.30 -7.13 1.54
N SER A 200 2.64 -6.70 0.33
CA SER A 200 3.41 -5.45 0.10
C SER A 200 2.63 -4.13 0.27
N ILE A 201 1.33 -4.16 0.50
CA ILE A 201 0.51 -3.05 1.01
C ILE A 201 0.16 -3.33 2.47
N ILE A 202 -0.28 -4.56 2.75
CA ILE A 202 -0.80 -4.95 4.06
C ILE A 202 0.28 -4.90 5.13
N SER A 203 1.47 -5.46 4.88
CA SER A 203 2.59 -5.43 5.84
C SER A 203 2.99 -4.00 6.21
N PRO A 204 3.36 -3.11 5.28
CA PRO A 204 3.74 -1.76 5.68
C PRO A 204 2.56 -0.95 6.25
N ALA A 205 1.31 -1.20 5.86
CA ALA A 205 0.15 -0.57 6.49
C ALA A 205 0.03 -0.97 7.96
N ALA A 206 0.06 -2.26 8.27
CA ALA A 206 -0.01 -2.78 9.64
C ALA A 206 1.14 -2.25 10.51
N GLN A 207 2.37 -2.24 9.99
CA GLN A 207 3.58 -1.79 10.68
C GLN A 207 3.67 -0.27 10.89
N ASN A 208 2.85 0.51 10.18
CA ASN A 208 2.80 1.97 10.30
C ASN A 208 1.45 2.48 10.80
N SER A 209 0.64 1.60 11.45
CA SER A 209 -0.67 1.96 12.03
C SER A 209 -1.58 2.64 11.01
N LEU A 210 -1.72 2.05 9.84
CA LEU A 210 -2.51 2.56 8.72
C LEU A 210 -3.57 1.59 8.26
N VAL A 211 -4.51 2.13 7.49
CA VAL A 211 -5.41 1.37 6.64
C VAL A 211 -4.73 1.09 5.30
N GLY A 212 -4.70 -0.18 4.92
CA GLY A 212 -4.21 -0.63 3.62
C GLY A 212 -5.25 -1.52 2.93
N ILE A 213 -5.42 -1.35 1.63
CA ILE A 213 -6.31 -2.20 0.84
C ILE A 213 -5.49 -2.87 -0.26
N LYS A 214 -5.43 -4.20 -0.24
CA LYS A 214 -5.08 -4.99 -1.41
C LYS A 214 -6.39 -5.36 -2.13
N PRO A 215 -6.71 -4.75 -3.27
CA PRO A 215 -7.93 -5.07 -3.98
C PRO A 215 -7.94 -6.49 -4.55
N THR A 216 -9.12 -6.96 -4.92
CA THR A 216 -9.28 -8.16 -5.77
C THR A 216 -8.41 -8.03 -7.01
N TRP A 217 -7.70 -9.10 -7.37
CA TRP A 217 -6.89 -9.13 -8.58
C TRP A 217 -7.73 -8.80 -9.82
N GLY A 218 -7.25 -7.86 -10.62
CA GLY A 218 -7.94 -7.36 -11.80
C GLY A 218 -8.97 -6.24 -11.53
N LEU A 219 -9.31 -5.93 -10.27
CA LEU A 219 -10.18 -4.77 -9.96
C LEU A 219 -9.50 -3.44 -10.29
N VAL A 220 -8.21 -3.35 -10.07
CA VAL A 220 -7.37 -2.18 -10.36
C VAL A 220 -6.40 -2.54 -11.49
N SER A 221 -6.26 -1.65 -12.48
CA SER A 221 -5.34 -1.87 -13.61
C SER A 221 -3.89 -1.89 -13.16
N ARG A 222 -3.11 -2.82 -13.72
CA ARG A 222 -1.66 -2.94 -13.55
C ARG A 222 -0.86 -2.30 -14.69
N THR A 223 -1.55 -1.80 -15.72
CA THR A 223 -0.89 -1.17 -16.88
C THR A 223 -0.10 0.04 -16.43
N GLY A 224 1.19 0.06 -16.79
CA GLY A 224 2.14 1.11 -16.38
C GLY A 224 2.74 0.91 -14.98
N ILE A 225 2.62 -0.30 -14.39
CA ILE A 225 3.31 -0.67 -13.15
C ILE A 225 4.41 -1.66 -13.47
N ILE A 226 5.63 -1.42 -12.94
CA ILE A 226 6.75 -2.37 -13.11
C ILE A 226 6.35 -3.71 -12.48
N PRO A 227 6.37 -4.82 -13.24
CA PRO A 227 5.80 -6.08 -12.82
C PRO A 227 6.67 -6.85 -11.82
N GLY A 228 6.01 -7.58 -10.92
CA GLY A 228 6.56 -8.67 -10.14
C GLY A 228 5.96 -10.00 -10.62
N ILE A 229 4.80 -10.40 -10.05
CA ILE A 229 4.05 -11.61 -10.43
C ILE A 229 2.70 -11.20 -10.99
N GLY A 230 2.54 -11.23 -12.30
CA GLY A 230 1.37 -10.70 -13.00
C GLY A 230 0.03 -11.30 -12.55
N SER A 231 0.00 -12.56 -12.14
CA SER A 231 -1.21 -13.25 -11.64
C SER A 231 -1.61 -12.86 -10.21
N GLN A 232 -0.77 -12.09 -9.50
CA GLN A 232 -0.98 -11.66 -8.10
C GLN A 232 -0.92 -10.14 -7.93
N ASP A 233 -0.12 -9.44 -8.74
CA ASP A 233 0.13 -8.00 -8.60
C ASP A 233 -1.14 -7.16 -8.65
N THR A 234 -1.22 -6.17 -7.76
CA THR A 234 -2.25 -5.13 -7.76
C THR A 234 -1.70 -3.83 -7.19
N ALA A 235 -2.36 -2.70 -7.48
CA ALA A 235 -2.13 -1.45 -6.77
C ALA A 235 -3.28 -1.18 -5.81
N GLY A 236 -3.00 -0.49 -4.70
CA GLY A 236 -4.02 -0.16 -3.73
C GLY A 236 -3.65 0.98 -2.79
N PRO A 237 -4.66 1.51 -2.07
CA PRO A 237 -4.51 2.65 -1.18
C PRO A 237 -3.78 2.31 0.12
N LEU A 238 -3.05 3.33 0.63
CA LEU A 238 -2.59 3.46 2.01
C LEU A 238 -3.07 4.80 2.55
N SER A 239 -3.77 4.81 3.67
CA SER A 239 -4.32 6.03 4.28
C SER A 239 -4.44 5.90 5.79
N ARG A 240 -4.73 7.02 6.46
CA ARG A 240 -4.93 7.06 7.92
C ARG A 240 -6.31 6.55 8.34
N THR A 241 -7.30 6.62 7.44
CA THR A 241 -8.69 6.24 7.73
C THR A 241 -9.25 5.29 6.68
N VAL A 242 -10.17 4.42 7.10
CA VAL A 242 -10.91 3.53 6.17
C VAL A 242 -11.67 4.32 5.11
N LYS A 243 -12.21 5.48 5.48
CA LYS A 243 -12.95 6.34 4.56
C LYS A 243 -12.06 6.88 3.44
N ASP A 244 -10.86 7.35 3.75
CA ASP A 244 -9.91 7.84 2.75
C ASP A 244 -9.41 6.71 1.84
N ALA A 245 -9.17 5.51 2.40
CA ALA A 245 -8.84 4.33 1.62
C ALA A 245 -9.95 3.97 0.62
N ALA A 246 -11.21 3.98 1.07
CA ALA A 246 -12.37 3.71 0.23
C ALA A 246 -12.54 4.74 -0.89
N LEU A 247 -12.34 6.04 -0.60
CA LEU A 247 -12.35 7.12 -1.59
C LEU A 247 -11.26 6.90 -2.66
N LEU A 248 -10.03 6.61 -2.26
CA LEU A 248 -8.93 6.33 -3.18
C LEU A 248 -9.24 5.09 -4.03
N LEU A 249 -9.70 3.99 -3.41
CA LEU A 249 -10.08 2.79 -4.15
C LEU A 249 -11.14 3.09 -5.20
N GLY A 250 -12.17 3.88 -4.85
CA GLY A 250 -13.23 4.28 -5.78
C GLY A 250 -12.70 5.03 -7.01
N VAL A 251 -11.62 5.80 -6.85
CA VAL A 251 -10.99 6.53 -7.97
C VAL A 251 -10.17 5.61 -8.85
N ILE A 252 -9.38 4.69 -8.27
CA ILE A 252 -8.47 3.84 -9.02
C ILE A 252 -9.11 2.54 -9.54
N ALA A 253 -10.28 2.16 -9.03
CA ALA A 253 -10.99 0.94 -9.43
C ALA A 253 -11.40 0.96 -10.91
N GLY A 254 -11.44 -0.23 -11.52
CA GLY A 254 -11.68 -0.45 -12.93
C GLY A 254 -10.39 -0.82 -13.66
N SER A 255 -10.36 -2.00 -14.28
CA SER A 255 -9.14 -2.54 -14.89
C SER A 255 -8.74 -1.86 -16.20
N GLY A 256 -9.71 -1.36 -16.95
CA GLY A 256 -9.50 -1.06 -18.38
C GLY A 256 -9.32 -2.33 -19.25
N GLU A 257 -9.23 -3.50 -18.63
CA GLU A 257 -9.20 -4.83 -19.24
C GLU A 257 -10.56 -5.52 -19.00
N PRO A 258 -10.92 -6.55 -19.81
CA PRO A 258 -12.13 -7.32 -19.55
C PRO A 258 -12.05 -7.99 -18.17
N LEU A 259 -12.89 -7.55 -17.24
CA LEU A 259 -13.04 -8.21 -15.95
C LEU A 259 -13.77 -9.55 -16.14
N PRO A 260 -13.50 -10.57 -15.30
CA PRO A 260 -14.35 -11.76 -15.24
C PRO A 260 -15.83 -11.36 -15.11
N ALA A 261 -16.72 -12.15 -15.68
CA ALA A 261 -18.17 -11.83 -15.69
C ALA A 261 -18.75 -11.58 -14.27
N ALA A 262 -18.16 -12.19 -13.24
CA ALA A 262 -18.48 -11.96 -11.84
C ALA A 262 -18.16 -10.53 -11.34
N ALA A 263 -17.29 -9.79 -12.05
CA ALA A 263 -16.84 -8.45 -11.68
C ALA A 263 -17.72 -7.31 -12.22
N GLY A 264 -18.75 -7.61 -12.98
CA GLY A 264 -19.49 -6.64 -13.85
C GLY A 264 -20.02 -5.38 -13.20
N SER A 265 -20.22 -5.34 -11.86
CA SER A 265 -20.62 -4.14 -11.12
C SER A 265 -19.56 -3.60 -10.16
N ALA A 266 -18.50 -4.35 -9.87
CA ALA A 266 -17.53 -3.99 -8.84
C ALA A 266 -16.71 -2.74 -9.20
N ALA A 267 -16.38 -2.56 -10.48
CA ALA A 267 -15.62 -1.39 -10.95
C ALA A 267 -16.36 -0.04 -10.84
N ALA A 268 -17.69 -0.09 -10.67
CA ALA A 268 -18.55 1.08 -10.48
C ALA A 268 -19.17 1.12 -9.06
N ALA A 269 -18.67 0.29 -8.13
CA ALA A 269 -19.19 0.21 -6.78
C ALA A 269 -18.91 1.49 -5.99
N ASP A 270 -19.87 1.93 -5.21
CA ASP A 270 -19.63 2.91 -4.15
C ASP A 270 -19.01 2.20 -2.94
N TYR A 271 -17.70 2.31 -2.81
CA TYR A 271 -16.94 1.69 -1.70
C TYR A 271 -17.25 2.33 -0.35
N CYS A 272 -17.94 3.46 -0.31
CA CYS A 272 -18.37 4.11 0.92
C CYS A 272 -19.78 3.67 1.39
N VAL A 273 -20.50 2.87 0.62
CA VAL A 273 -21.92 2.50 0.87
C VAL A 273 -22.14 1.85 2.24
N HIS A 274 -21.16 1.11 2.77
CA HIS A 274 -21.25 0.41 4.04
C HIS A 274 -20.48 1.08 5.19
N LEU A 275 -19.97 2.30 4.98
CA LEU A 275 -19.21 3.03 6.02
C LEU A 275 -20.17 3.69 7.03
N HIS A 276 -20.74 2.87 7.90
CA HIS A 276 -21.63 3.32 8.98
C HIS A 276 -21.46 2.44 10.23
N SER A 277 -21.71 3.02 11.40
CA SER A 277 -21.68 2.29 12.67
C SER A 277 -22.73 1.20 12.75
N GLY A 278 -22.40 0.09 13.40
CA GLY A 278 -23.25 -1.09 13.54
C GLY A 278 -23.26 -2.02 12.33
N PHE A 279 -22.40 -1.77 11.33
CA PHE A 279 -22.31 -2.64 10.15
C PHE A 279 -21.80 -4.05 10.49
N VAL A 280 -20.89 -4.16 11.45
CA VAL A 280 -20.30 -5.46 11.87
C VAL A 280 -21.29 -6.34 12.64
N ARG A 281 -22.38 -5.75 13.14
CA ARG A 281 -23.39 -6.48 13.92
C ARG A 281 -23.94 -7.67 13.12
N SER A 282 -23.94 -8.82 13.76
CA SER A 282 -24.36 -10.11 13.19
C SER A 282 -23.52 -10.61 12.01
N LYS A 283 -22.38 -9.99 11.73
CA LYS A 283 -21.40 -10.57 10.81
C LYS A 283 -20.68 -11.72 11.49
N ARG A 284 -20.54 -12.81 10.76
CA ARG A 284 -19.80 -14.00 11.21
C ARG A 284 -18.36 -13.88 10.73
N ILE A 285 -17.41 -13.82 11.66
CA ILE A 285 -15.99 -13.62 11.39
C ILE A 285 -15.22 -14.83 11.88
N GLY A 286 -14.48 -15.47 10.99
CA GLY A 286 -13.70 -16.68 11.28
C GLY A 286 -12.28 -16.35 11.72
N ILE A 287 -11.77 -17.07 12.73
CA ILE A 287 -10.41 -16.95 13.26
C ILE A 287 -9.61 -18.22 12.97
N PRO A 288 -8.71 -18.20 11.98
CA PRO A 288 -7.80 -19.32 11.71
C PRO A 288 -6.61 -19.28 12.66
N ARG A 289 -6.70 -19.98 13.78
CA ARG A 289 -5.70 -19.96 14.87
C ARG A 289 -4.31 -20.42 14.44
N PHE A 290 -4.16 -21.06 13.31
CA PHE A 290 -2.87 -21.39 12.70
C PHE A 290 -1.97 -20.16 12.59
N TYR A 291 -2.47 -19.03 12.04
CA TYR A 291 -1.70 -17.81 11.89
C TYR A 291 -1.41 -17.06 13.19
N TYR A 292 -2.17 -17.33 14.25
CA TYR A 292 -1.97 -16.73 15.57
C TYR A 292 -0.92 -17.47 16.40
N SER A 293 -0.62 -18.73 16.07
CA SER A 293 0.35 -19.55 16.81
C SER A 293 1.81 -19.10 16.62
N GLU A 294 2.08 -18.27 15.64
CA GLU A 294 3.41 -17.71 15.37
C GLU A 294 3.65 -16.34 16.06
N LEU A 295 2.62 -15.77 16.69
CA LEU A 295 2.73 -14.51 17.40
C LEU A 295 3.38 -14.70 18.77
N ASP A 296 4.13 -13.69 19.21
CA ASP A 296 4.55 -13.62 20.62
C ASP A 296 3.39 -13.20 21.53
N ASP A 297 3.60 -13.30 22.84
CA ASP A 297 2.56 -13.05 23.84
C ASP A 297 1.96 -11.63 23.75
N GLU A 298 2.77 -10.60 23.47
CA GLU A 298 2.25 -9.21 23.37
C GLU A 298 1.42 -9.01 22.11
N ALA A 299 1.89 -9.50 20.96
CA ALA A 299 1.14 -9.43 19.72
C ALA A 299 -0.15 -10.23 19.82
N LEU A 300 -0.11 -11.42 20.45
CA LEU A 300 -1.30 -12.22 20.68
C LEU A 300 -2.33 -11.48 21.56
N LEU A 301 -1.89 -10.79 22.62
CA LEU A 301 -2.79 -9.98 23.46
C LEU A 301 -3.48 -8.86 22.67
N VAL A 302 -2.77 -8.18 21.76
CA VAL A 302 -3.37 -7.17 20.87
C VAL A 302 -4.42 -7.79 19.96
N MET A 303 -4.14 -8.95 19.39
CA MET A 303 -5.10 -9.67 18.54
C MET A 303 -6.34 -10.13 19.32
N GLU A 304 -6.17 -10.67 20.53
CA GLU A 304 -7.29 -11.07 21.38
C GLU A 304 -8.16 -9.87 21.81
N ALA A 305 -7.54 -8.72 22.09
CA ALA A 305 -8.27 -7.48 22.36
C ALA A 305 -9.12 -7.07 21.14
N ALA A 306 -8.54 -7.07 19.94
CA ALA A 306 -9.28 -6.74 18.71
C ALA A 306 -10.44 -7.72 18.44
N ILE A 307 -10.27 -9.02 18.73
CA ILE A 307 -11.35 -10.01 18.65
C ILE A 307 -12.45 -9.71 19.68
N ALA A 308 -12.07 -9.28 20.89
CA ALA A 308 -13.04 -8.89 21.92
C ALA A 308 -13.83 -7.64 21.50
N ASP A 309 -13.16 -6.62 20.94
CA ASP A 309 -13.81 -5.41 20.42
C ASP A 309 -14.86 -5.76 19.33
N LEU A 310 -14.52 -6.66 18.40
CA LEU A 310 -15.45 -7.12 17.38
C LEU A 310 -16.67 -7.82 17.99
N LYS A 311 -16.49 -8.64 19.05
CA LYS A 311 -17.62 -9.25 19.79
C LYS A 311 -18.50 -8.20 20.46
N GLU A 312 -17.90 -7.18 21.08
CA GLU A 312 -18.64 -6.09 21.73
C GLU A 312 -19.45 -5.27 20.71
N LEU A 313 -18.92 -5.10 19.50
CA LEU A 313 -19.64 -4.50 18.36
C LEU A 313 -20.78 -5.37 17.83
N GLY A 314 -20.86 -6.61 18.26
CA GLY A 314 -21.94 -7.55 17.92
C GLY A 314 -21.61 -8.50 16.78
N ALA A 315 -20.34 -8.68 16.44
CA ALA A 315 -19.91 -9.76 15.55
C ALA A 315 -20.08 -11.14 16.22
N GLU A 316 -20.42 -12.14 15.43
CA GLU A 316 -20.35 -13.55 15.81
C GLU A 316 -18.96 -14.09 15.43
N ILE A 317 -18.14 -14.39 16.41
CA ILE A 317 -16.80 -14.96 16.18
C ILE A 317 -16.86 -16.47 16.12
N ILE A 318 -16.40 -17.02 15.00
CA ILE A 318 -16.23 -18.47 14.80
C ILE A 318 -14.74 -18.77 14.95
N ASP A 319 -14.39 -19.25 16.13
CA ASP A 319 -12.99 -19.51 16.47
C ASP A 319 -12.51 -20.86 15.95
N HIS A 320 -11.19 -21.03 15.79
CA HIS A 320 -10.55 -22.28 15.33
C HIS A 320 -11.07 -22.78 13.98
N ILE A 321 -11.32 -21.86 13.02
CA ILE A 321 -11.64 -22.32 11.67
C ILE A 321 -10.40 -22.91 10.99
N GLU A 322 -10.62 -23.86 10.10
CA GLU A 322 -9.59 -24.43 9.24
C GLU A 322 -9.58 -23.74 7.86
N LEU A 323 -8.39 -23.40 7.40
CA LEU A 323 -8.11 -22.97 6.04
C LEU A 323 -7.26 -24.05 5.38
N PRO A 324 -7.80 -25.03 4.67
CA PRO A 324 -7.00 -26.15 4.15
C PRO A 324 -5.78 -25.70 3.33
N GLY A 325 -5.89 -24.58 2.61
CA GLY A 325 -4.78 -23.99 1.86
C GLY A 325 -3.61 -23.46 2.70
N GLN A 326 -3.80 -23.26 4.03
CA GLN A 326 -2.72 -22.79 4.93
C GLN A 326 -1.55 -23.77 5.04
N HIS A 327 -1.78 -25.05 4.78
CA HIS A 327 -0.78 -26.11 4.82
C HIS A 327 -0.22 -26.48 3.44
N ALA A 328 -0.60 -25.75 2.39
CA ALA A 328 -0.18 -26.07 1.03
C ALA A 328 1.33 -25.77 0.84
N GLU A 329 2.05 -26.72 0.26
CA GLU A 329 3.40 -26.50 -0.24
C GLU A 329 3.32 -25.79 -1.60
N TRP A 330 3.81 -24.55 -1.65
CA TRP A 330 3.71 -23.74 -2.84
C TRP A 330 4.86 -23.97 -3.80
N ASN A 331 4.55 -24.42 -5.02
CA ASN A 331 5.52 -24.54 -6.08
C ASN A 331 5.92 -23.14 -6.61
N PRO A 332 7.22 -22.80 -6.71
CA PRO A 332 7.66 -21.50 -7.16
C PRO A 332 7.55 -21.28 -8.70
N ALA A 333 7.07 -22.25 -9.45
CA ALA A 333 7.03 -22.18 -10.92
C ALA A 333 6.26 -20.95 -11.46
N VAL A 334 5.17 -20.54 -10.77
CA VAL A 334 4.42 -19.35 -11.16
C VAL A 334 5.30 -18.09 -11.04
N LEU A 335 5.97 -17.91 -9.90
CA LEU A 335 6.92 -16.82 -9.67
C LEU A 335 8.06 -16.83 -10.70
N GLN A 336 8.70 -18.00 -10.89
CA GLN A 336 9.83 -18.16 -11.80
C GLN A 336 9.47 -17.82 -13.25
N TYR A 337 8.29 -18.28 -13.69
CA TYR A 337 7.80 -18.04 -15.06
C TYR A 337 7.42 -16.58 -15.27
N GLU A 338 6.61 -16.01 -14.40
CA GLU A 338 6.04 -14.68 -14.62
C GLU A 338 7.04 -13.56 -14.37
N PHE A 339 7.86 -13.64 -13.30
CA PHE A 339 8.79 -12.57 -12.96
C PHE A 339 9.80 -12.32 -14.08
N LYS A 340 10.52 -13.36 -14.54
CA LYS A 340 11.53 -13.20 -15.58
C LYS A 340 10.94 -12.64 -16.86
N ARG A 341 9.79 -13.17 -17.30
CA ARG A 341 9.13 -12.75 -18.54
C ARG A 341 8.57 -11.34 -18.42
N GLY A 342 7.89 -11.05 -17.34
CA GLY A 342 7.31 -9.74 -17.10
C GLY A 342 8.39 -8.66 -17.01
N LEU A 343 9.45 -8.88 -16.22
CA LEU A 343 10.53 -7.92 -16.09
C LEU A 343 11.31 -7.74 -17.39
N ASN A 344 11.63 -8.81 -18.12
CA ASN A 344 12.29 -8.70 -19.42
C ASN A 344 11.43 -7.93 -20.44
N ALA A 345 10.12 -8.17 -20.48
CA ALA A 345 9.22 -7.43 -21.37
C ALA A 345 9.18 -5.93 -21.02
N TYR A 346 9.16 -5.60 -19.74
CA TYR A 346 9.21 -4.20 -19.27
C TYR A 346 10.55 -3.55 -19.66
N LEU A 347 11.68 -4.18 -19.34
CA LEU A 347 13.01 -3.62 -19.61
C LEU A 347 13.29 -3.48 -21.12
N ALA A 348 12.85 -4.43 -21.93
CA ALA A 348 12.97 -4.35 -23.40
C ALA A 348 12.16 -3.20 -24.00
N GLY A 349 11.12 -2.72 -23.32
CA GLY A 349 10.31 -1.56 -23.73
C GLY A 349 10.91 -0.20 -23.35
N LEU A 350 12.01 -0.18 -22.60
CA LEU A 350 12.68 1.07 -22.23
C LEU A 350 13.36 1.74 -23.44
N PRO A 351 13.57 3.07 -23.42
CA PRO A 351 14.33 3.77 -24.45
C PRO A 351 15.75 3.20 -24.61
N GLU A 352 16.32 3.25 -25.83
CA GLU A 352 17.68 2.77 -26.10
C GLU A 352 18.76 3.40 -25.19
N SER A 353 18.50 4.57 -24.63
CA SER A 353 19.39 5.25 -23.68
C SER A 353 19.37 4.64 -22.28
N ALA A 354 18.44 3.76 -21.98
CA ALA A 354 18.40 3.06 -20.70
C ALA A 354 19.62 2.13 -20.54
N PRO A 355 20.20 2.03 -19.33
CA PRO A 355 21.40 1.23 -19.14
C PRO A 355 21.18 -0.29 -19.20
N VAL A 356 19.92 -0.74 -19.13
CA VAL A 356 19.55 -2.16 -19.10
C VAL A 356 18.26 -2.43 -19.87
N HIS A 357 18.22 -3.56 -20.60
CA HIS A 357 17.06 -3.99 -21.42
C HIS A 357 16.66 -5.44 -21.14
N SER A 358 17.30 -6.09 -20.18
CA SER A 358 16.98 -7.46 -19.76
C SER A 358 17.35 -7.68 -18.30
N LEU A 359 16.78 -8.72 -17.67
CA LEU A 359 17.14 -9.14 -16.32
C LEU A 359 18.63 -9.51 -16.22
N GLN A 360 19.21 -10.12 -17.27
CA GLN A 360 20.65 -10.43 -17.29
C GLN A 360 21.49 -9.14 -17.28
N GLU A 361 21.15 -8.16 -18.11
CA GLU A 361 21.85 -6.87 -18.13
C GLU A 361 21.70 -6.11 -16.80
N LEU A 362 20.53 -6.19 -16.16
CA LEU A 362 20.31 -5.63 -14.81
C LEU A 362 21.25 -6.28 -13.78
N ILE A 363 21.36 -7.62 -13.78
CA ILE A 363 22.26 -8.36 -12.89
C ILE A 363 23.70 -7.92 -13.13
N ASP A 364 24.13 -7.79 -14.37
CA ASP A 364 25.49 -7.39 -14.72
C ASP A 364 25.77 -5.92 -14.42
N PHE A 365 24.79 -5.03 -14.61
CA PHE A 365 24.85 -3.64 -14.16
C PHE A 365 25.07 -3.54 -12.64
N ASN A 366 24.31 -4.28 -11.85
CA ASN A 366 24.42 -4.29 -10.40
C ASN A 366 25.80 -4.80 -9.95
N ARG A 367 26.38 -5.80 -10.63
CA ARG A 367 27.75 -6.28 -10.36
C ARG A 367 28.80 -5.20 -10.64
N GLN A 368 28.63 -4.43 -11.73
CA GLN A 368 29.52 -3.32 -12.07
C GLN A 368 29.44 -2.17 -11.06
N HIS A 369 28.26 -1.99 -10.42
CA HIS A 369 27.98 -0.96 -9.43
C HIS A 369 27.85 -1.54 -8.01
N SER A 370 28.55 -2.64 -7.73
CA SER A 370 28.37 -3.47 -6.52
C SER A 370 28.46 -2.69 -5.20
N GLY A 371 29.29 -1.65 -5.13
CA GLY A 371 29.43 -0.81 -3.94
C GLY A 371 28.14 -0.08 -3.53
N THR A 372 27.24 0.19 -4.47
CA THR A 372 25.94 0.87 -4.21
C THR A 372 24.79 -0.10 -4.37
N ALA A 373 24.77 -0.90 -5.45
CA ALA A 373 23.63 -1.72 -5.81
C ALA A 373 23.52 -3.03 -4.98
N LEU A 374 24.62 -3.58 -4.48
CA LEU A 374 24.65 -4.93 -3.89
C LEU A 374 24.87 -4.95 -2.38
N LYS A 375 24.40 -3.97 -1.62
CA LYS A 375 24.52 -3.96 -0.16
C LYS A 375 24.01 -5.25 0.50
N TYR A 376 22.95 -5.84 -0.05
CA TYR A 376 22.33 -7.09 0.42
C TYR A 376 22.43 -8.23 -0.62
N GLY A 377 23.25 -8.08 -1.66
CA GLY A 377 23.33 -9.03 -2.76
C GLY A 377 22.13 -8.96 -3.72
N GLN A 378 22.02 -9.95 -4.62
CA GLN A 378 20.95 -10.08 -5.62
C GLN A 378 20.64 -11.55 -5.94
N ASP A 379 20.76 -12.42 -4.97
CA ASP A 379 20.61 -13.87 -5.11
C ASP A 379 19.23 -14.27 -5.65
N THR A 380 18.18 -13.55 -5.29
CA THR A 380 16.82 -13.81 -5.80
C THR A 380 16.71 -13.47 -7.28
N LEU A 381 17.24 -12.33 -7.74
CA LEU A 381 17.27 -11.99 -9.18
C LEU A 381 18.06 -13.02 -10.00
N GLU A 382 19.23 -13.43 -9.49
CA GLU A 382 20.09 -14.44 -10.13
C GLU A 382 19.37 -15.79 -10.22
N TRP A 383 18.74 -16.23 -9.12
CA TRP A 383 17.93 -17.44 -9.11
C TRP A 383 16.77 -17.39 -10.09
N LEU A 384 15.98 -16.30 -10.11
CA LEU A 384 14.86 -16.13 -11.05
C LEU A 384 15.31 -16.05 -12.51
N ASN A 385 16.48 -15.46 -12.76
CA ASN A 385 17.03 -15.40 -14.11
C ASN A 385 17.40 -16.78 -14.67
N VAL A 386 17.95 -17.66 -13.86
CA VAL A 386 18.33 -19.03 -14.27
C VAL A 386 17.12 -19.96 -14.30
N SER A 387 16.32 -19.97 -13.22
CA SER A 387 15.24 -20.95 -13.05
C SER A 387 14.03 -20.68 -13.96
N GLY A 388 13.78 -19.42 -14.33
CA GLY A 388 12.65 -19.03 -15.17
C GLY A 388 12.67 -19.63 -16.60
N ASP A 389 13.84 -20.01 -17.11
CA ASP A 389 13.96 -20.62 -18.45
C ASP A 389 13.52 -22.10 -18.49
N GLY A 390 13.55 -22.78 -17.34
CA GLY A 390 13.19 -24.20 -17.24
C GLY A 390 11.68 -24.48 -17.16
N ILE A 391 10.85 -23.45 -17.02
CA ILE A 391 9.41 -23.60 -16.85
C ILE A 391 8.69 -23.49 -18.20
N THR A 392 8.02 -24.56 -18.62
CA THR A 392 7.16 -24.53 -19.82
C THR A 392 5.84 -23.81 -19.52
N GLU A 393 5.20 -23.27 -20.57
CA GLU A 393 3.90 -22.61 -20.43
C GLU A 393 2.82 -23.56 -19.88
N GLU A 394 2.83 -24.82 -20.31
CA GLU A 394 1.92 -25.84 -19.82
C GLU A 394 2.08 -26.07 -18.30
N ALA A 395 3.32 -26.29 -17.84
CA ALA A 395 3.62 -26.46 -16.43
C ALA A 395 3.27 -25.22 -15.60
N TYR A 396 3.50 -24.03 -16.14
CA TYR A 396 3.09 -22.77 -15.52
C TYR A 396 1.58 -22.68 -15.34
N LEU A 397 0.79 -22.92 -16.43
CA LEU A 397 -0.67 -22.83 -16.38
C LEU A 397 -1.27 -23.86 -15.41
N GLU A 398 -0.72 -25.08 -15.38
CA GLU A 398 -1.12 -26.12 -14.42
C GLU A 398 -0.89 -25.65 -12.96
N GLN A 399 0.31 -25.14 -12.67
CA GLN A 399 0.64 -24.67 -11.32
C GLN A 399 -0.14 -23.40 -10.92
N LEU A 400 -0.44 -22.52 -11.85
CA LEU A 400 -1.30 -21.35 -11.60
C LEU A 400 -2.72 -21.77 -11.24
N ALA A 401 -3.29 -22.70 -12.02
CA ALA A 401 -4.63 -23.22 -11.76
C ALA A 401 -4.70 -23.95 -10.41
N LEU A 402 -3.69 -24.80 -10.10
CA LEU A 402 -3.58 -25.47 -8.82
C LEU A 402 -3.48 -24.49 -7.65
N SER A 403 -2.58 -23.50 -7.74
CA SER A 403 -2.40 -22.47 -6.71
C SER A 403 -3.69 -21.70 -6.45
N ARG A 404 -4.38 -21.27 -7.49
CA ARG A 404 -5.69 -20.59 -7.37
C ARG A 404 -6.75 -21.47 -6.72
N SER A 405 -6.80 -22.75 -7.08
CA SER A 405 -7.76 -23.72 -6.52
C SER A 405 -7.50 -23.96 -5.03
N LEU A 406 -6.24 -24.21 -4.65
CA LEU A 406 -5.86 -24.46 -3.26
C LEU A 406 -6.08 -23.23 -2.37
N ALA A 407 -5.77 -22.05 -2.86
CA ALA A 407 -5.91 -20.81 -2.10
C ALA A 407 -7.36 -20.29 -2.06
N GLY A 408 -8.09 -20.37 -3.17
CA GLY A 408 -9.47 -19.89 -3.32
C GLY A 408 -10.48 -20.99 -2.95
N ALA A 409 -10.92 -21.78 -3.94
CA ALA A 409 -12.03 -22.72 -3.80
C ALA A 409 -11.82 -23.77 -2.69
N GLN A 410 -10.61 -24.27 -2.52
CA GLN A 410 -10.25 -25.24 -1.48
C GLN A 410 -9.65 -24.60 -0.21
N GLY A 411 -9.48 -23.30 -0.17
CA GLY A 411 -8.93 -22.53 0.95
C GLY A 411 -9.93 -21.54 1.51
N ILE A 412 -9.88 -20.29 1.04
CA ILE A 412 -10.68 -19.17 1.57
C ILE A 412 -12.18 -19.42 1.34
N ASP A 413 -12.61 -19.78 0.12
CA ASP A 413 -14.03 -20.00 -0.18
C ASP A 413 -14.59 -21.19 0.60
N TYR A 414 -13.80 -22.27 0.70
CA TYR A 414 -14.19 -23.42 1.53
C TYR A 414 -14.51 -22.98 2.97
N ALA A 415 -13.63 -22.19 3.58
CA ALA A 415 -13.85 -21.74 4.96
C ALA A 415 -15.06 -20.82 5.07
N LEU A 416 -15.22 -19.87 4.14
CA LEU A 416 -16.36 -18.95 4.12
C LEU A 416 -17.69 -19.73 4.04
N GLU A 417 -17.77 -20.71 3.15
CA GLU A 417 -18.99 -21.51 2.94
C GLU A 417 -19.23 -22.50 4.10
N HIS A 418 -18.19 -23.28 4.47
CA HIS A 418 -18.31 -24.35 5.48
C HIS A 418 -18.73 -23.82 6.84
N TYR A 419 -18.16 -22.68 7.26
CA TYR A 419 -18.48 -22.06 8.55
C TYR A 419 -19.54 -20.97 8.44
N GLY A 420 -20.04 -20.67 7.25
CA GLY A 420 -21.04 -19.62 6.99
C GLY A 420 -20.53 -18.25 7.36
N LEU A 421 -19.29 -17.92 6.97
CA LEU A 421 -18.62 -16.67 7.35
C LEU A 421 -18.90 -15.53 6.37
N HIS A 422 -18.81 -14.31 6.86
CA HIS A 422 -18.77 -13.09 6.05
C HIS A 422 -17.32 -12.65 5.77
N ALA A 423 -16.42 -12.88 6.71
CA ALA A 423 -15.00 -12.54 6.58
C ALA A 423 -14.13 -13.47 7.45
N ILE A 424 -12.84 -13.52 7.15
CA ILE A 424 -11.79 -14.16 7.92
C ILE A 424 -10.91 -13.03 8.51
N LEU A 425 -10.52 -13.14 9.77
CA LEU A 425 -9.64 -12.21 10.46
C LEU A 425 -8.24 -12.81 10.60
N LEU A 426 -7.26 -12.07 10.10
CA LEU A 426 -5.85 -12.45 10.09
C LEU A 426 -5.02 -11.44 10.89
N PRO A 427 -3.94 -11.86 11.58
CA PRO A 427 -3.04 -10.94 12.26
C PRO A 427 -2.06 -10.30 11.26
N GLY A 428 -1.99 -8.98 11.22
CA GLY A 428 -1.07 -8.24 10.35
C GLY A 428 -1.17 -8.67 8.89
N CYS A 429 -0.05 -9.07 8.31
CA CYS A 429 0.03 -9.57 6.93
C CYS A 429 0.06 -11.11 6.82
N MET A 430 -0.16 -11.82 7.91
CA MET A 430 -0.19 -13.30 7.88
C MET A 430 -1.36 -13.80 7.04
N GLY A 431 -1.11 -14.78 6.20
CA GLY A 431 -2.10 -15.27 5.22
C GLY A 431 -2.27 -14.39 3.97
N ALA A 432 -1.50 -13.31 3.82
CA ALA A 432 -1.54 -12.48 2.62
C ALA A 432 -1.12 -13.24 1.36
N ASP A 433 -0.24 -14.22 1.48
CA ASP A 433 0.18 -15.10 0.38
C ASP A 433 -0.97 -15.99 -0.11
N LEU A 434 -1.81 -16.48 0.78
CA LEU A 434 -3.01 -17.24 0.43
C LEU A 434 -3.99 -16.36 -0.36
N ALA A 435 -4.31 -15.17 0.17
CA ALA A 435 -5.20 -14.22 -0.50
C ALA A 435 -4.63 -13.72 -1.86
N ALA A 436 -3.32 -13.55 -1.97
CA ALA A 436 -2.65 -13.18 -3.21
C ALA A 436 -2.83 -14.25 -4.31
N ARG A 437 -2.61 -15.52 -3.99
CA ARG A 437 -2.78 -16.67 -4.91
C ARG A 437 -4.23 -16.88 -5.34
N ALA A 438 -5.17 -16.67 -4.40
CA ALA A 438 -6.60 -16.68 -4.71
C ALA A 438 -7.02 -15.48 -5.57
N GLY A 439 -6.27 -14.38 -5.51
CA GLY A 439 -6.64 -13.10 -6.11
C GLY A 439 -7.68 -12.33 -5.30
N TYR A 440 -7.81 -12.61 -3.99
CA TYR A 440 -8.88 -12.08 -3.13
C TYR A 440 -8.46 -10.84 -2.35
N PRO A 441 -9.41 -9.98 -1.96
CA PRO A 441 -9.14 -8.71 -1.31
C PRO A 441 -8.71 -8.87 0.14
N LEU A 442 -7.86 -7.92 0.59
CA LEU A 442 -7.49 -7.73 1.99
C LEU A 442 -7.69 -6.28 2.40
N VAL A 443 -8.20 -6.07 3.59
CA VAL A 443 -8.30 -4.74 4.22
C VAL A 443 -7.70 -4.82 5.61
N THR A 444 -6.59 -4.11 5.85
CA THR A 444 -5.97 -4.00 7.17
C THR A 444 -6.33 -2.69 7.85
N VAL A 445 -6.46 -2.73 9.18
CA VAL A 445 -6.69 -1.56 10.03
C VAL A 445 -5.83 -1.65 11.30
N PRO A 446 -5.48 -0.51 11.93
CA PRO A 446 -4.76 -0.49 13.19
C PRO A 446 -5.50 -1.25 14.31
N ALA A 447 -4.77 -2.06 15.08
CA ALA A 447 -5.31 -2.86 16.18
C ALA A 447 -4.67 -2.54 17.54
N GLY A 448 -3.54 -1.86 17.56
CA GLY A 448 -2.82 -1.52 18.80
C GLY A 448 -1.31 -1.47 18.60
N TYR A 449 -0.59 -1.55 19.72
CA TYR A 449 0.88 -1.42 19.73
C TYR A 449 1.47 -2.41 20.73
N THR A 450 2.64 -2.96 20.40
CA THR A 450 3.46 -3.77 21.29
C THR A 450 4.75 -3.03 21.65
N ALA A 451 5.16 -3.10 22.93
CA ALA A 451 6.40 -2.47 23.41
C ALA A 451 7.62 -3.37 23.19
N ASN A 452 7.43 -4.67 23.32
CA ASN A 452 8.45 -5.70 23.20
C ASN A 452 8.19 -6.58 21.98
N GLY A 453 9.12 -7.45 21.66
CA GLY A 453 9.00 -8.42 20.60
C GLY A 453 10.23 -8.47 19.69
N ILE A 454 10.15 -9.31 18.67
CA ILE A 454 11.25 -9.60 17.75
C ILE A 454 11.08 -8.75 16.50
N ILE A 455 12.18 -8.16 16.01
CA ILE A 455 12.27 -7.55 14.71
C ILE A 455 13.22 -8.41 13.87
N ALA A 456 12.72 -8.97 12.80
CA ALA A 456 13.50 -9.80 11.89
C ALA A 456 13.63 -9.15 10.51
N PRO A 457 14.79 -9.29 9.84
CA PRO A 457 14.90 -8.97 8.42
C PRO A 457 13.86 -9.74 7.60
N GLY A 458 13.33 -9.12 6.56
CA GLY A 458 12.44 -9.79 5.63
C GLY A 458 10.96 -9.82 6.00
N GLY A 459 10.55 -9.22 7.11
CA GLY A 459 9.15 -8.88 7.29
C GLY A 459 8.38 -9.56 8.41
N TYR A 460 9.04 -10.13 9.39
CA TYR A 460 8.37 -10.64 10.58
C TYR A 460 8.56 -9.68 11.75
N VAL A 461 7.46 -9.14 12.29
CA VAL A 461 7.54 -8.12 13.35
C VAL A 461 6.44 -8.30 14.36
N THR A 462 6.85 -8.22 15.63
CA THR A 462 5.97 -8.26 16.77
C THR A 462 6.06 -7.01 17.64
N LYS A 463 7.04 -6.12 17.39
CA LYS A 463 7.24 -4.85 18.12
C LYS A 463 6.74 -3.66 17.30
N GLY A 464 6.08 -2.71 17.97
CA GLY A 464 5.53 -1.49 17.38
C GLY A 464 4.06 -1.61 16.99
N PRO A 465 3.58 -0.87 15.98
CA PRO A 465 2.20 -0.93 15.52
C PRO A 465 1.79 -2.34 15.08
N GLN A 466 0.58 -2.73 15.43
CA GLN A 466 -0.06 -3.98 15.03
C GLN A 466 -1.34 -3.68 14.25
N GLY A 467 -1.60 -4.45 13.20
CA GLY A 467 -2.83 -4.39 12.42
C GLY A 467 -3.59 -5.70 12.46
N ILE A 468 -4.91 -5.63 12.28
CA ILE A 468 -5.75 -6.77 11.92
C ILE A 468 -6.17 -6.64 10.46
N THR A 469 -6.32 -7.77 9.80
CA THR A 469 -6.61 -7.82 8.37
C THR A 469 -7.84 -8.69 8.10
N PHE A 470 -8.81 -8.12 7.42
CA PHE A 470 -10.01 -8.82 6.97
C PHE A 470 -9.82 -9.33 5.55
N CYS A 471 -10.21 -10.60 5.32
CA CYS A 471 -10.19 -11.29 4.04
C CYS A 471 -11.55 -11.91 3.73
N ALA A 472 -11.95 -11.89 2.46
CA ALA A 472 -13.11 -12.63 1.96
C ALA A 472 -12.91 -12.99 0.48
N SER A 473 -13.93 -13.56 -0.19
CA SER A 473 -13.88 -13.89 -1.62
C SER A 473 -13.73 -12.66 -2.50
N ALA A 474 -13.44 -12.87 -3.77
CA ALA A 474 -13.28 -11.81 -4.77
C ALA A 474 -14.44 -10.79 -4.76
N PHE A 475 -14.11 -9.52 -4.94
CA PHE A 475 -15.06 -8.40 -5.01
C PHE A 475 -15.86 -8.13 -3.74
N SER A 476 -15.33 -8.55 -2.59
CA SER A 476 -15.92 -8.29 -1.26
C SER A 476 -15.41 -6.99 -0.61
N GLU A 477 -14.72 -6.12 -1.33
CA GLU A 477 -14.17 -4.88 -0.78
C GLU A 477 -15.21 -4.03 -0.04
N PRO A 478 -16.45 -3.83 -0.55
CA PRO A 478 -17.45 -3.04 0.19
C PRO A 478 -17.81 -3.65 1.55
N LEU A 479 -17.89 -4.98 1.63
CA LEU A 479 -18.14 -5.72 2.87
C LEU A 479 -16.99 -5.55 3.86
N LEU A 480 -15.75 -5.77 3.39
CA LEU A 480 -14.55 -5.67 4.22
C LEU A 480 -14.34 -4.25 4.74
N LEU A 481 -14.57 -3.25 3.89
CA LEU A 481 -14.50 -1.84 4.26
C LEU A 481 -15.55 -1.46 5.29
N GLY A 482 -16.78 -1.99 5.19
CA GLY A 482 -17.82 -1.77 6.19
C GLY A 482 -17.44 -2.33 7.56
N ILE A 483 -16.89 -3.54 7.62
CA ILE A 483 -16.40 -4.18 8.86
C ILE A 483 -15.23 -3.37 9.44
N ALA A 484 -14.25 -3.04 8.59
CA ALA A 484 -13.06 -2.29 8.98
C ALA A 484 -13.41 -0.88 9.52
N TYR A 485 -14.35 -0.18 8.86
CA TYR A 485 -14.81 1.13 9.28
C TYR A 485 -15.49 1.10 10.65
N ASP A 486 -16.40 0.16 10.87
CA ASP A 486 -17.12 0.06 12.14
C ASP A 486 -16.14 -0.24 13.30
N PHE A 487 -15.17 -1.14 13.07
CA PHE A 487 -14.08 -1.40 14.00
C PHE A 487 -13.22 -0.14 14.26
N GLU A 488 -12.76 0.53 13.19
CA GLU A 488 -11.94 1.75 13.29
C GLU A 488 -12.65 2.84 14.11
N GLN A 489 -13.92 3.11 13.83
CA GLN A 489 -14.68 4.17 14.50
C GLN A 489 -14.93 3.88 15.97
N ALA A 490 -15.07 2.61 16.34
CA ALA A 490 -15.29 2.19 17.71
C ALA A 490 -14.00 2.21 18.54
N THR A 491 -12.89 1.76 17.97
CA THR A 491 -11.64 1.54 18.71
C THR A 491 -10.66 2.69 18.63
N ARG A 492 -10.55 3.35 17.48
CA ARG A 492 -9.63 4.47 17.22
C ARG A 492 -8.19 4.18 17.66
N HIS A 493 -7.71 2.99 17.36
CA HIS A 493 -6.37 2.54 17.79
C HIS A 493 -5.22 3.35 17.16
N ARG A 494 -5.44 4.02 16.03
CA ARG A 494 -4.38 4.84 15.43
C ARG A 494 -4.07 6.05 16.33
N VAL A 495 -2.77 6.26 16.57
CA VAL A 495 -2.19 7.45 17.20
C VAL A 495 -1.11 7.97 16.27
N ALA A 496 -1.01 9.29 16.08
CA ALA A 496 0.05 9.89 15.27
C ALA A 496 1.44 9.58 15.86
N PRO A 497 2.46 9.28 15.05
CA PRO A 497 3.82 9.15 15.54
C PRO A 497 4.34 10.51 16.01
N VAL A 498 5.14 10.50 17.09
CA VAL A 498 5.80 11.70 17.60
C VAL A 498 7.15 11.86 16.91
N LEU A 499 7.25 12.84 16.01
CA LEU A 499 8.45 13.16 15.26
C LEU A 499 8.89 14.60 15.55
N GLU A 500 10.12 14.77 15.98
CA GLU A 500 10.71 16.10 16.21
C GLU A 500 11.55 16.51 14.99
N PRO A 501 11.36 17.71 14.44
CA PRO A 501 12.22 18.26 13.40
C PRO A 501 13.66 18.35 13.90
N GLY A 502 14.60 17.70 13.19
CA GLY A 502 16.03 17.73 13.53
C GLY A 502 16.47 16.76 14.64
N GLY A 503 15.58 15.89 15.13
CA GLY A 503 15.92 14.84 16.09
C GLY A 503 16.67 13.68 15.44
N PHE A 504 17.95 13.71 15.54
CA PHE A 504 19.05 12.76 15.66
C PHE A 504 20.32 13.38 15.04
N ALA A 505 20.97 14.28 15.79
CA ALA A 505 22.40 14.48 15.63
C ALA A 505 23.10 13.19 16.11
N SER A 506 23.65 12.44 15.14
CA SER A 506 24.74 11.46 15.31
C SER A 506 24.76 10.59 16.57
N ALA A 507 24.29 9.35 16.44
CA ALA A 507 25.04 8.26 17.06
C ALA A 507 26.10 7.85 16.03
N THR A 508 27.34 8.30 16.29
CA THR A 508 28.57 7.88 15.61
C THR A 508 28.84 6.40 15.85
#